data_b14abc37729dcc4c1e23b5cf1148f5bb
#
_entry.id   b14abc37729dcc4c1e23b5cf1148f5bb
#
_cell.length_a   1.000
_cell.length_b   1.000
_cell.length_c   1.000
_cell.angle_alpha   90.00
_cell.angle_beta   90.00
_cell.angle_gamma   90.00
#
_symmetry.space_group_name_H-M   'P 1'
#
loop_
_entity.id
_entity.type
_entity.pdbx_description
1 polymer ?
#
loop_
_entity_poly.entity_id
_entity_poly.type
_entity_poly.pdbx_seq_one_letter_code
_entity_poly.pdbx_strand_id
1 'polypeptide(L)'
;MDELDIYKRQGFAQTVGLGRSPALVIVDFVVSFTDPAHFGGGNILAAIDNTTHLLAFAREVGWPVAHTRVVYADDGSDAGVFARKAPGLLKLTEHSPLSQIVSALSPKPGELVVRKQQASAFFGTGFATWLTGRGADTLVVAGCTTSGCVRATVVDSVAHNLRTIVPTDCVGDRALAPHQANLFDMGQKYADLMTGPELMAACKAL
;
A
#
# COMPACT_ATOMS: atom_id res chain seq x y z
N MET A 1 27.24 -0.90 -17.80
CA MET A 1 26.75 -1.98 -16.91
C MET A 1 25.42 -1.52 -16.39
N ASP A 2 24.38 -2.29 -16.61
CA ASP A 2 23.02 -1.96 -16.16
C ASP A 2 22.96 -2.01 -14.61
N GLU A 3 22.20 -1.10 -13.99
CA GLU A 3 22.03 -1.06 -12.53
C GLU A 3 21.47 -2.39 -11.99
N LEU A 4 20.56 -3.02 -12.72
CA LEU A 4 20.01 -4.33 -12.38
C LEU A 4 21.10 -5.44 -12.33
N ASP A 5 22.09 -5.39 -13.22
CA ASP A 5 23.20 -6.35 -13.21
C ASP A 5 24.06 -6.23 -11.96
N ILE A 6 24.17 -5.02 -11.39
CA ILE A 6 24.88 -4.80 -10.13
C ILE A 6 24.16 -5.52 -8.99
N TYR A 7 22.85 -5.33 -8.88
CA TYR A 7 22.03 -5.98 -7.84
C TYR A 7 22.09 -7.50 -7.94
N LYS A 8 21.88 -8.06 -9.14
CA LYS A 8 21.92 -9.51 -9.38
C LYS A 8 23.25 -10.15 -9.00
N ARG A 9 24.39 -9.51 -9.34
CA ARG A 9 25.72 -10.02 -8.97
C ARG A 9 25.97 -10.00 -7.45
N GLN A 10 25.29 -9.12 -6.73
CA GLN A 10 25.38 -9.01 -5.28
C GLN A 10 24.34 -9.88 -4.54
N GLY A 11 23.58 -10.70 -5.27
CA GLY A 11 22.58 -11.61 -4.68
C GLY A 11 21.22 -11.00 -4.38
N PHE A 12 20.99 -9.75 -4.82
CA PHE A 12 19.67 -9.11 -4.76
C PHE A 12 18.78 -9.48 -5.98
N ALA A 13 17.62 -8.86 -6.09
CA ALA A 13 16.66 -9.07 -7.18
C ALA A 13 16.19 -10.53 -7.31
N GLN A 14 16.07 -11.24 -6.18
CA GLN A 14 15.51 -12.59 -6.13
C GLN A 14 14.00 -12.52 -5.94
N THR A 15 13.28 -13.47 -6.53
CA THR A 15 11.83 -13.63 -6.34
C THR A 15 11.56 -14.55 -5.15
N VAL A 16 10.68 -14.14 -4.26
CA VAL A 16 10.23 -14.94 -3.10
C VAL A 16 8.94 -15.69 -3.42
N GLY A 17 8.13 -15.15 -4.31
CA GLY A 17 6.87 -15.72 -4.78
C GLY A 17 5.70 -15.59 -3.78
N LEU A 18 4.53 -16.03 -4.23
CA LEU A 18 3.32 -16.10 -3.41
C LEU A 18 3.42 -17.23 -2.39
N GLY A 19 2.93 -16.95 -1.18
CA GLY A 19 2.64 -17.97 -0.17
C GLY A 19 1.24 -18.58 -0.35
N ARG A 20 0.76 -19.21 0.71
CA ARG A 20 -0.53 -19.93 0.70
C ARG A 20 -1.69 -19.10 1.26
N SER A 21 -1.38 -18.07 2.04
CA SER A 21 -2.36 -17.26 2.77
C SER A 21 -2.14 -15.76 2.53
N PRO A 22 -2.43 -15.26 1.31
CA PRO A 22 -2.29 -13.85 1.00
C PRO A 22 -3.34 -12.99 1.73
N ALA A 23 -2.95 -11.75 2.07
CA ALA A 23 -3.84 -10.68 2.49
C ALA A 23 -3.59 -9.44 1.62
N LEU A 24 -4.64 -8.64 1.39
CA LEU A 24 -4.54 -7.38 0.65
C LEU A 24 -4.58 -6.19 1.62
N VAL A 25 -3.64 -5.26 1.48
CA VAL A 25 -3.76 -3.92 2.08
C VAL A 25 -3.84 -2.86 0.98
N ILE A 26 -4.84 -1.99 1.09
CA ILE A 26 -5.03 -0.82 0.23
C ILE A 26 -4.64 0.41 1.04
N VAL A 27 -3.46 0.97 0.71
CA VAL A 27 -2.83 2.04 1.46
C VAL A 27 -3.36 3.39 0.96
N ASP A 28 -4.03 4.14 1.83
CA ASP A 28 -4.37 5.56 1.72
C ASP A 28 -5.05 6.01 0.40
N PHE A 29 -5.78 5.16 -0.29
CA PHE A 29 -6.66 5.63 -1.36
C PHE A 29 -7.87 6.36 -0.78
N VAL A 30 -7.61 7.56 -0.27
CA VAL A 30 -8.61 8.47 0.28
C VAL A 30 -8.83 9.67 -0.65
N VAL A 31 -9.94 10.38 -0.46
CA VAL A 31 -10.40 11.47 -1.34
C VAL A 31 -9.32 12.51 -1.60
N SER A 32 -8.53 12.91 -0.60
CA SER A 32 -7.47 13.90 -0.79
C SER A 32 -6.39 13.51 -1.79
N PHE A 33 -6.18 12.23 -2.04
CA PHE A 33 -5.21 11.76 -3.04
C PHE A 33 -5.79 11.67 -4.45
N THR A 34 -7.08 11.92 -4.65
CA THR A 34 -7.67 12.00 -5.99
C THR A 34 -7.63 13.42 -6.57
N ASP A 35 -7.37 14.43 -5.75
CA ASP A 35 -7.40 15.84 -6.14
C ASP A 35 -5.99 16.45 -6.14
N PRO A 36 -5.49 16.93 -7.30
CA PRO A 36 -4.21 17.62 -7.40
C PRO A 36 -4.10 18.89 -6.54
N ALA A 37 -5.22 19.52 -6.15
CA ALA A 37 -5.22 20.65 -5.21
C ALA A 37 -4.83 20.24 -3.79
N HIS A 38 -4.79 18.92 -3.49
CA HIS A 38 -4.39 18.36 -2.22
C HIS A 38 -3.14 17.47 -2.39
N PHE A 39 -3.31 16.16 -2.50
CA PHE A 39 -2.20 15.21 -2.56
C PHE A 39 -2.19 14.37 -3.85
N GLY A 40 -3.14 14.59 -4.75
CA GLY A 40 -3.33 13.84 -5.98
C GLY A 40 -2.32 14.19 -7.08
N GLY A 41 -2.47 13.52 -8.20
CA GLY A 41 -1.66 13.70 -9.41
C GLY A 41 -1.06 12.40 -9.95
N GLY A 42 -0.15 12.52 -10.91
CA GLY A 42 0.53 11.40 -11.54
C GLY A 42 -0.40 10.31 -12.03
N ASN A 43 -0.16 9.07 -11.58
CA ASN A 43 -0.94 7.89 -11.96
C ASN A 43 -1.95 7.41 -10.89
N ILE A 44 -2.22 8.19 -9.85
CA ILE A 44 -3.05 7.76 -8.70
C ILE A 44 -4.45 7.32 -9.14
N LEU A 45 -5.12 8.07 -10.03
CA LEU A 45 -6.46 7.72 -10.48
C LEU A 45 -6.49 6.39 -11.24
N ALA A 46 -5.51 6.15 -12.12
CA ALA A 46 -5.37 4.88 -12.82
C ALA A 46 -5.11 3.71 -11.85
N ALA A 47 -4.28 3.95 -10.82
CA ALA A 47 -4.01 2.94 -9.80
C ALA A 47 -5.27 2.61 -8.96
N ILE A 48 -6.12 3.59 -8.66
CA ILE A 48 -7.41 3.37 -8.00
C ILE A 48 -8.30 2.47 -8.88
N ASP A 49 -8.43 2.79 -10.16
CA ASP A 49 -9.25 2.02 -11.10
C ASP A 49 -8.80 0.56 -11.18
N ASN A 50 -7.51 0.32 -11.40
CA ASN A 50 -6.93 -1.03 -11.39
C ASN A 50 -7.16 -1.77 -10.06
N THR A 51 -7.05 -1.05 -8.94
CA THR A 51 -7.24 -1.64 -7.60
C THR A 51 -8.69 -2.09 -7.39
N THR A 52 -9.69 -1.53 -8.09
CA THR A 52 -11.08 -2.03 -8.00
C THR A 52 -11.19 -3.48 -8.46
N HIS A 53 -10.47 -3.85 -9.52
CA HIS A 53 -10.44 -5.22 -10.04
C HIS A 53 -9.72 -6.16 -9.08
N LEU A 54 -8.59 -5.73 -8.53
CA LEU A 54 -7.84 -6.51 -7.55
C LEU A 54 -8.64 -6.72 -6.25
N LEU A 55 -9.33 -5.68 -5.76
CA LEU A 55 -10.20 -5.77 -4.59
C LEU A 55 -11.37 -6.72 -4.81
N ALA A 56 -12.00 -6.67 -5.99
CA ALA A 56 -13.07 -7.60 -6.35
C ALA A 56 -12.57 -9.05 -6.34
N PHE A 57 -11.41 -9.31 -6.94
CA PHE A 57 -10.78 -10.62 -6.92
C PHE A 57 -10.45 -11.09 -5.49
N ALA A 58 -9.78 -10.25 -4.68
CA ALA A 58 -9.44 -10.59 -3.30
C ALA A 58 -10.66 -11.00 -2.47
N ARG A 59 -11.78 -10.29 -2.66
CA ARG A 59 -13.08 -10.60 -2.04
C ARG A 59 -13.66 -11.92 -2.52
N GLU A 60 -13.57 -12.20 -3.83
CA GLU A 60 -14.06 -13.44 -4.44
C GLU A 60 -13.31 -14.67 -3.90
N VAL A 61 -12.00 -14.58 -3.80
CA VAL A 61 -11.15 -15.68 -3.30
C VAL A 61 -11.02 -15.72 -1.77
N GLY A 62 -11.68 -14.81 -1.06
CA GLY A 62 -11.74 -14.80 0.40
C GLY A 62 -10.47 -14.31 1.11
N TRP A 63 -9.64 -13.49 0.47
CA TRP A 63 -8.49 -12.90 1.14
C TRP A 63 -8.93 -11.94 2.25
N PRO A 64 -8.22 -11.90 3.39
CA PRO A 64 -8.34 -10.81 4.34
C PRO A 64 -7.99 -9.47 3.66
N VAL A 65 -8.88 -8.48 3.79
CA VAL A 65 -8.68 -7.14 3.21
C VAL A 65 -8.57 -6.11 4.32
N ALA A 66 -7.57 -5.23 4.19
CA ALA A 66 -7.38 -4.07 5.03
C ALA A 66 -7.25 -2.80 4.17
N HIS A 67 -7.74 -1.70 4.70
CA HIS A 67 -7.57 -0.35 4.16
C HIS A 67 -6.87 0.51 5.19
N THR A 68 -6.09 1.51 4.75
CA THR A 68 -5.52 2.47 5.68
C THR A 68 -6.00 3.88 5.40
N ARG A 69 -5.99 4.70 6.44
CA ARG A 69 -6.24 6.15 6.40
C ARG A 69 -5.23 6.84 7.30
N VAL A 70 -4.58 7.90 6.81
CA VAL A 70 -3.91 8.85 7.70
C VAL A 70 -4.99 9.70 8.37
N VAL A 71 -5.02 9.69 9.70
CA VAL A 71 -6.01 10.42 10.49
C VAL A 71 -5.37 11.00 11.74
N TYR A 72 -5.49 12.32 11.89
CA TYR A 72 -5.04 13.06 13.06
C TYR A 72 -6.25 13.53 13.90
N ALA A 73 -6.00 13.84 15.16
CA ALA A 73 -6.97 14.51 16.03
C ALA A 73 -7.32 15.90 15.45
N ASP A 74 -8.56 16.36 15.66
CA ASP A 74 -9.04 17.63 15.12
C ASP A 74 -8.22 18.84 15.62
N ASP A 75 -7.66 18.76 16.83
CA ASP A 75 -6.77 19.75 17.42
C ASP A 75 -5.28 19.54 17.09
N GLY A 76 -4.94 18.47 16.32
CA GLY A 76 -3.58 18.14 15.98
C GLY A 76 -2.69 17.65 17.13
N SER A 77 -3.27 17.34 18.29
CA SER A 77 -2.54 16.96 19.51
C SER A 77 -1.72 15.67 19.37
N ASP A 78 -2.10 14.78 18.46
CA ASP A 78 -1.41 13.53 18.13
C ASP A 78 -0.43 13.66 16.94
N ALA A 79 -0.22 14.88 16.43
CA ALA A 79 0.65 15.12 15.28
C ALA A 79 2.14 15.13 15.69
N GLY A 80 2.95 14.35 14.97
CA GLY A 80 4.39 14.27 15.16
C GLY A 80 5.20 15.01 14.09
N VAL A 81 6.48 14.63 13.97
CA VAL A 81 7.44 15.24 13.02
C VAL A 81 6.99 15.03 11.56
N PHE A 82 6.33 13.93 11.25
CA PHE A 82 5.80 13.68 9.90
C PHE A 82 4.81 14.76 9.46
N ALA A 83 3.86 15.13 10.31
CA ALA A 83 2.92 16.22 10.03
C ALA A 83 3.61 17.60 9.98
N ARG A 84 4.69 17.83 10.75
CA ARG A 84 5.49 19.06 10.64
C ARG A 84 6.19 19.16 9.28
N LYS A 85 6.66 18.04 8.71
CA LYS A 85 7.27 17.99 7.38
C LYS A 85 6.23 18.12 6.27
N ALA A 86 5.02 17.64 6.51
CA ALA A 86 3.92 17.63 5.56
C ALA A 86 2.64 18.20 6.22
N PRO A 87 2.55 19.51 6.48
CA PRO A 87 1.48 20.10 7.31
C PRO A 87 0.10 19.97 6.68
N GLY A 88 0.01 19.77 5.37
CA GLY A 88 -1.27 19.47 4.71
C GLY A 88 -1.98 18.23 5.25
N LEU A 89 -1.23 17.27 5.83
CA LEU A 89 -1.80 16.06 6.42
C LEU A 89 -2.71 16.35 7.61
N LEU A 90 -2.55 17.48 8.32
CA LEU A 90 -3.41 17.87 9.43
C LEU A 90 -4.87 18.13 9.03
N LYS A 91 -5.16 18.26 7.72
CA LYS A 91 -6.53 18.32 7.20
C LYS A 91 -7.24 16.95 7.21
N LEU A 92 -6.49 15.87 7.44
CA LEU A 92 -7.01 14.51 7.45
C LEU A 92 -7.41 14.13 8.89
N THR A 93 -8.59 14.58 9.31
CA THR A 93 -9.18 14.21 10.60
C THR A 93 -10.23 13.12 10.43
N GLU A 94 -10.76 12.56 11.52
CA GLU A 94 -11.68 11.40 11.46
C GLU A 94 -12.88 11.65 10.54
N HIS A 95 -13.50 12.80 10.65
CA HIS A 95 -14.74 13.14 9.94
C HIS A 95 -14.51 14.02 8.71
N SER A 96 -13.25 14.39 8.41
CA SER A 96 -12.93 15.16 7.21
C SER A 96 -13.30 14.36 5.95
N PRO A 97 -14.02 14.94 4.98
CA PRO A 97 -14.25 14.30 3.69
C PRO A 97 -12.95 13.89 2.97
N LEU A 98 -11.87 14.65 3.20
CA LEU A 98 -10.57 14.42 2.59
C LEU A 98 -9.88 13.12 3.05
N SER A 99 -10.20 12.65 4.25
CA SER A 99 -9.63 11.42 4.83
C SER A 99 -10.48 10.17 4.58
N GLN A 100 -11.64 10.31 3.94
CA GLN A 100 -12.51 9.17 3.66
C GLN A 100 -11.96 8.34 2.49
N ILE A 101 -12.08 7.02 2.58
CA ILE A 101 -11.72 6.10 1.50
C ILE A 101 -12.58 6.42 0.29
N VAL A 102 -11.99 6.41 -0.90
CA VAL A 102 -12.73 6.66 -2.16
C VAL A 102 -13.86 5.67 -2.34
N SER A 103 -15.01 6.13 -2.83
CA SER A 103 -16.23 5.32 -2.93
C SER A 103 -16.06 4.03 -3.73
N ALA A 104 -15.22 4.06 -4.78
CA ALA A 104 -14.89 2.90 -5.61
C ALA A 104 -14.22 1.75 -4.83
N LEU A 105 -13.56 2.06 -3.71
CA LEU A 105 -12.85 1.10 -2.86
C LEU A 105 -13.46 1.02 -1.45
N SER A 106 -14.73 1.35 -1.28
CA SER A 106 -15.42 1.34 0.03
C SER A 106 -15.25 0.01 0.75
N PRO A 107 -14.81 0.03 2.02
CA PRO A 107 -14.70 -1.17 2.83
C PRO A 107 -16.05 -1.87 3.02
N LYS A 108 -16.02 -3.21 3.07
CA LYS A 108 -17.18 -4.04 3.42
C LYS A 108 -17.13 -4.45 4.90
N PRO A 109 -18.27 -4.84 5.51
CA PRO A 109 -18.28 -5.43 6.83
C PRO A 109 -17.30 -6.62 6.92
N GLY A 110 -16.46 -6.64 7.96
CA GLY A 110 -15.42 -7.65 8.16
C GLY A 110 -14.04 -7.28 7.60
N GLU A 111 -13.93 -6.25 6.77
CA GLU A 111 -12.65 -5.67 6.34
C GLU A 111 -12.11 -4.70 7.39
N LEU A 112 -10.79 -4.67 7.56
CA LEU A 112 -10.14 -3.80 8.54
C LEU A 112 -9.93 -2.40 7.95
N VAL A 113 -10.24 -1.36 8.73
CA VAL A 113 -9.80 0.01 8.44
C VAL A 113 -8.80 0.45 9.50
N VAL A 114 -7.54 0.59 9.08
CA VAL A 114 -6.44 1.02 9.94
C VAL A 114 -6.34 2.54 9.93
N ARG A 115 -6.49 3.17 11.09
CA ARG A 115 -6.12 4.58 11.31
C ARG A 115 -4.65 4.66 11.70
N LYS A 116 -3.91 5.56 11.08
CA LYS A 116 -2.48 5.75 11.35
C LYS A 116 -2.08 7.23 11.30
N GLN A 117 -1.04 7.58 12.05
CA GLN A 117 -0.42 8.92 12.06
C GLN A 117 0.93 8.91 11.33
N GLN A 118 1.43 7.74 10.94
CA GLN A 118 2.73 7.57 10.28
C GLN A 118 2.57 6.98 8.87
N ALA A 119 3.65 6.97 8.10
CA ALA A 119 3.62 6.51 6.71
C ALA A 119 3.25 5.02 6.60
N SER A 120 3.89 4.15 7.38
CA SER A 120 3.66 2.71 7.34
C SER A 120 2.30 2.31 7.92
N ALA A 121 1.65 1.31 7.34
CA ALA A 121 0.46 0.66 7.89
C ALA A 121 0.75 -0.08 9.21
N PHE A 122 2.00 -0.43 9.47
CA PHE A 122 2.40 -1.21 10.64
C PHE A 122 2.75 -0.34 11.85
N PHE A 123 3.44 0.79 11.62
CA PHE A 123 4.00 1.58 12.71
C PHE A 123 2.91 2.19 13.61
N GLY A 124 2.90 1.80 14.87
CA GLY A 124 1.96 2.30 15.88
C GLY A 124 0.52 1.83 15.70
N THR A 125 0.28 0.74 14.96
CA THR A 125 -1.04 0.19 14.69
C THR A 125 -1.16 -1.28 15.13
N GLY A 126 -2.38 -1.82 15.14
CA GLY A 126 -2.63 -3.25 15.35
C GLY A 126 -2.54 -4.11 14.10
N PHE A 127 -2.02 -3.59 12.97
CA PHE A 127 -2.09 -4.27 11.68
C PHE A 127 -1.29 -5.59 11.65
N ALA A 128 -0.08 -5.63 12.22
CA ALA A 128 0.72 -6.86 12.30
C ALA A 128 -0.01 -7.97 13.08
N THR A 129 -0.60 -7.62 14.22
CA THR A 129 -1.38 -8.56 15.05
C THR A 129 -2.60 -9.08 14.29
N TRP A 130 -3.28 -8.21 13.54
CA TRP A 130 -4.43 -8.60 12.74
C TRP A 130 -4.05 -9.58 11.62
N LEU A 131 -2.93 -9.35 10.91
CA LEU A 131 -2.40 -10.26 9.89
C LEU A 131 -2.04 -11.63 10.48
N THR A 132 -1.34 -11.63 11.62
CA THR A 132 -1.00 -12.86 12.35
C THR A 132 -2.25 -13.65 12.74
N GLY A 133 -3.27 -12.96 13.27
CA GLY A 133 -4.54 -13.60 13.64
C GLY A 133 -5.32 -14.16 12.44
N ARG A 134 -5.02 -13.73 11.21
CA ARG A 134 -5.56 -14.26 9.96
C ARG A 134 -4.69 -15.33 9.32
N GLY A 135 -3.52 -15.64 9.92
CA GLY A 135 -2.56 -16.60 9.39
C GLY A 135 -1.93 -16.16 8.07
N ALA A 136 -1.88 -14.84 7.80
CA ALA A 136 -1.30 -14.31 6.57
C ALA A 136 0.21 -14.58 6.51
N ASP A 137 0.67 -15.12 5.39
CA ASP A 137 2.09 -15.35 5.07
C ASP A 137 2.60 -14.45 3.95
N THR A 138 1.68 -13.78 3.27
CA THR A 138 1.95 -12.90 2.12
C THR A 138 1.12 -11.63 2.25
N LEU A 139 1.72 -10.48 2.01
CA LEU A 139 1.04 -9.20 1.95
C LEU A 139 1.10 -8.63 0.53
N VAL A 140 -0.06 -8.45 -0.08
CA VAL A 140 -0.24 -7.68 -1.31
C VAL A 140 -0.48 -6.23 -0.95
N VAL A 141 0.39 -5.32 -1.43
CA VAL A 141 0.35 -3.89 -1.07
C VAL A 141 -0.03 -3.06 -2.28
N ALA A 142 -1.26 -2.56 -2.30
CA ALA A 142 -1.77 -1.57 -3.25
C ALA A 142 -1.89 -0.20 -2.57
N GLY A 143 -2.10 0.88 -3.33
CA GLY A 143 -2.39 2.18 -2.74
C GLY A 143 -1.46 3.31 -3.14
N CYS A 144 -1.40 4.36 -2.33
CA CYS A 144 -0.57 5.54 -2.54
C CYS A 144 0.07 6.05 -1.23
N THR A 145 1.15 6.87 -1.29
CA THR A 145 1.93 7.06 -2.50
C THR A 145 3.06 6.04 -2.57
N THR A 146 3.41 5.63 -3.78
CA THR A 146 4.46 4.62 -4.00
C THR A 146 5.75 4.96 -3.27
N SER A 147 6.19 6.23 -3.34
CA SER A 147 7.42 6.72 -2.68
C SER A 147 7.26 7.00 -1.18
N GLY A 148 6.05 6.90 -0.65
CA GLY A 148 5.72 7.23 0.74
C GLY A 148 5.15 6.06 1.52
N CYS A 149 3.83 6.09 1.73
CA CYS A 149 3.14 5.12 2.60
C CYS A 149 3.22 3.68 2.06
N VAL A 150 3.17 3.49 0.74
CA VAL A 150 3.36 2.17 0.12
C VAL A 150 4.76 1.65 0.43
N ARG A 151 5.81 2.41 0.11
CA ARG A 151 7.20 2.01 0.41
C ARG A 151 7.40 1.68 1.88
N ALA A 152 6.95 2.55 2.78
CA ALA A 152 7.10 2.34 4.22
C ALA A 152 6.41 1.04 4.67
N THR A 153 5.21 0.77 4.15
CA THR A 153 4.46 -0.46 4.44
C THR A 153 5.17 -1.70 3.89
N VAL A 154 5.74 -1.62 2.68
CA VAL A 154 6.50 -2.73 2.06
C VAL A 154 7.74 -3.08 2.87
N VAL A 155 8.51 -2.10 3.32
CA VAL A 155 9.71 -2.32 4.16
C VAL A 155 9.35 -2.98 5.48
N ASP A 156 8.32 -2.48 6.15
CA ASP A 156 7.86 -3.06 7.42
C ASP A 156 7.23 -4.46 7.23
N SER A 157 6.56 -4.70 6.10
CA SER A 157 6.03 -6.02 5.77
C SER A 157 7.12 -7.09 5.79
N VAL A 158 8.25 -6.82 5.13
CA VAL A 158 9.41 -7.72 5.13
C VAL A 158 10.01 -7.84 6.53
N ALA A 159 10.09 -6.75 7.30
CA ALA A 159 10.57 -6.78 8.69
C ALA A 159 9.66 -7.63 9.61
N HIS A 160 8.37 -7.76 9.26
CA HIS A 160 7.43 -8.69 9.90
C HIS A 160 7.44 -10.11 9.29
N ASN A 161 8.44 -10.41 8.45
CA ASN A 161 8.64 -11.72 7.84
C ASN A 161 7.49 -12.18 6.91
N LEU A 162 6.84 -11.23 6.24
CA LEU A 162 5.83 -11.50 5.23
C LEU A 162 6.46 -11.48 3.83
N ARG A 163 6.07 -12.41 2.97
CA ARG A 163 6.30 -12.29 1.53
C ARG A 163 5.54 -11.05 1.05
N THR A 164 6.18 -10.20 0.29
CA THR A 164 5.54 -8.93 -0.09
C THR A 164 5.43 -8.83 -1.60
N ILE A 165 4.21 -8.60 -2.08
CA ILE A 165 3.90 -8.41 -3.50
C ILE A 165 3.39 -6.99 -3.71
N VAL A 166 3.92 -6.31 -4.71
CA VAL A 166 3.43 -4.99 -5.14
C VAL A 166 2.89 -5.09 -6.56
N PRO A 167 1.56 -5.05 -6.74
CA PRO A 167 0.97 -4.94 -8.08
C PRO A 167 1.23 -3.53 -8.62
N THR A 168 2.11 -3.43 -9.61
CA THR A 168 2.71 -2.17 -10.08
C THR A 168 1.71 -1.19 -10.66
N ASP A 169 0.62 -1.69 -11.22
CA ASP A 169 -0.49 -0.93 -11.78
C ASP A 169 -1.56 -0.55 -10.73
N CYS A 170 -1.48 -1.13 -9.51
CA CYS A 170 -2.36 -0.83 -8.37
C CYS A 170 -1.70 0.09 -7.33
N VAL A 171 -0.51 0.63 -7.62
CA VAL A 171 0.14 1.64 -6.78
C VAL A 171 0.33 2.93 -7.56
N GLY A 172 0.13 4.07 -6.89
CA GLY A 172 0.19 5.38 -7.53
C GLY A 172 1.02 6.41 -6.75
N ASP A 173 1.50 7.41 -7.47
CA ASP A 173 2.19 8.56 -6.88
C ASP A 173 1.81 9.84 -7.62
N ARG A 174 1.94 11.01 -6.95
CA ARG A 174 1.70 12.33 -7.55
C ARG A 174 2.73 12.72 -8.58
N ALA A 175 3.91 12.10 -8.55
CA ALA A 175 5.01 12.34 -9.48
C ALA A 175 5.59 11.01 -9.96
N LEU A 176 5.80 10.87 -11.29
CA LEU A 176 6.19 9.57 -11.88
C LEU A 176 7.66 9.22 -11.64
N ALA A 177 8.57 10.19 -11.53
CA ALA A 177 9.97 9.89 -11.29
C ALA A 177 10.20 9.23 -9.89
N PRO A 178 9.66 9.76 -8.78
CA PRO A 178 9.69 9.06 -7.50
C PRO A 178 8.97 7.72 -7.53
N HIS A 179 7.83 7.59 -8.24
CA HIS A 179 7.11 6.34 -8.41
C HIS A 179 8.01 5.25 -9.00
N GLN A 180 8.62 5.53 -10.15
CA GLN A 180 9.48 4.58 -10.85
C GLN A 180 10.72 4.20 -10.05
N ALA A 181 11.41 5.20 -9.45
CA ALA A 181 12.58 4.96 -8.63
C ALA A 181 12.27 4.06 -7.41
N ASN A 182 11.12 4.25 -6.77
CA ASN A 182 10.72 3.45 -5.63
C ASN A 182 10.24 2.05 -6.02
N LEU A 183 9.57 1.88 -7.14
CA LEU A 183 9.26 0.56 -7.68
C LEU A 183 10.56 -0.21 -7.98
N PHE A 184 11.51 0.42 -8.69
CA PHE A 184 12.81 -0.21 -8.94
C PHE A 184 13.46 -0.65 -7.63
N ASP A 185 13.60 0.24 -6.67
CA ASP A 185 14.27 -0.02 -5.40
C ASP A 185 13.58 -1.11 -4.56
N MET A 186 12.25 -1.06 -4.45
CA MET A 186 11.49 -2.08 -3.74
C MET A 186 11.62 -3.45 -4.39
N GLY A 187 11.59 -3.52 -5.73
CA GLY A 187 11.72 -4.76 -6.48
C GLY A 187 13.07 -5.45 -6.33
N GLN A 188 14.13 -4.69 -6.04
CA GLN A 188 15.44 -5.28 -5.83
C GLN A 188 15.63 -5.88 -4.44
N LYS A 189 14.91 -5.39 -3.43
CA LYS A 189 15.25 -5.64 -2.02
C LYS A 189 14.11 -6.16 -1.14
N TYR A 190 12.86 -5.83 -1.46
CA TYR A 190 11.77 -5.98 -0.47
C TYR A 190 10.52 -6.67 -1.01
N ALA A 191 10.24 -6.57 -2.32
CA ALA A 191 8.97 -7.05 -2.85
C ALA A 191 9.13 -7.69 -4.23
N ASP A 192 8.29 -8.65 -4.54
CA ASP A 192 8.10 -9.10 -5.91
C ASP A 192 7.13 -8.14 -6.61
N LEU A 193 7.54 -7.65 -7.78
CA LEU A 193 6.75 -6.73 -8.59
C LEU A 193 6.08 -7.51 -9.73
N MET A 194 4.79 -7.31 -9.89
CA MET A 194 4.00 -7.82 -11.01
C MET A 194 2.79 -6.92 -11.23
N THR A 195 2.07 -7.06 -12.32
CA THR A 195 0.80 -6.35 -12.52
C THR A 195 -0.34 -7.05 -11.77
N GLY A 196 -1.45 -6.34 -11.52
CA GLY A 196 -2.66 -6.93 -10.93
C GLY A 196 -3.15 -8.16 -11.70
N PRO A 197 -3.28 -8.11 -13.04
CA PRO A 197 -3.63 -9.29 -13.85
C PRO A 197 -2.68 -10.48 -13.71
N GLU A 198 -1.35 -10.23 -13.68
CA GLU A 198 -0.35 -11.30 -13.47
C GLU A 198 -0.51 -11.94 -12.08
N LEU A 199 -0.71 -11.13 -11.04
CA LEU A 199 -0.97 -11.60 -9.69
C LEU A 199 -2.23 -12.48 -9.62
N MET A 200 -3.34 -12.00 -10.18
CA MET A 200 -4.60 -12.75 -10.21
C MET A 200 -4.47 -14.07 -10.99
N ALA A 201 -3.70 -14.09 -12.07
CA ALA A 201 -3.41 -15.30 -12.84
C ALA A 201 -2.55 -16.29 -12.02
N ALA A 202 -1.49 -15.81 -11.35
CA ALA A 202 -0.64 -16.63 -10.50
C ALA A 202 -1.41 -17.27 -9.35
N CYS A 203 -2.35 -16.55 -8.73
CA CYS A 203 -3.19 -17.09 -7.66
C CYS A 203 -4.14 -18.21 -8.11
N LYS A 204 -4.63 -18.19 -9.35
CA LYS A 204 -5.50 -19.23 -9.91
C LYS A 204 -4.75 -20.52 -10.26
N ALA A 205 -3.43 -20.46 -10.30
CA ALA A 205 -2.57 -21.60 -10.62
C ALA A 205 -2.08 -22.36 -9.37
N LEU A 206 -2.36 -21.83 -8.17
CA LEU A 206 -2.04 -22.45 -6.87
C LEU A 206 -3.20 -23.34 -6.38
#